data_b64b0b02be0f5162d13754d8052456a2
#
_entry.id   b64b0b02be0f5162d13754d8052456a2
#
_cell.length_a   1.000
_cell.length_b   1.000
_cell.length_c   1.000
_cell.angle_alpha   90.00
_cell.angle_beta   90.00
_cell.angle_gamma   90.00
#
_symmetry.space_group_name_H-M   'P 1'
#
loop_
_entity.id
_entity.type
_entity.pdbx_description
1 polymer ?
#
loop_
_entity_poly.entity_id
_entity_poly.type
_entity_poly.pdbx_seq_one_letter_code
_entity_poly.pdbx_strand_id
1 'polypeptide(L)'
;MDSEFKSNVPNCIRSKTSAKLHNMNNHPIYLIKNRIYHFFDTEFGNSTFKKFDALGNVVTVEDNFDLLLIPQNHPSRSLSDTYYLTENTVLRTHTSAHQNELLKSGETNFLVTGDVYRKDEIDRYHFPVFHQMEGVRIVDENVDPEEDLKIVLVKLVEFLFPGKQYRISQDYF
;
A
#
# COMPACT_ATOMS: atom_id res chain seq x y z
N MET A 1 27.12 25.65 -9.87
CA MET A 1 26.39 24.90 -10.92
C MET A 1 25.56 23.88 -10.17
N ASP A 2 24.30 24.20 -9.95
CA ASP A 2 23.38 23.25 -9.36
C ASP A 2 23.17 22.14 -10.37
N SER A 3 23.62 20.93 -10.06
CA SER A 3 23.38 19.77 -10.90
C SER A 3 21.88 19.49 -10.86
N GLU A 4 21.18 19.77 -11.94
CA GLU A 4 19.77 19.48 -12.09
C GLU A 4 19.53 17.97 -11.81
N PHE A 5 18.66 17.68 -10.85
CA PHE A 5 18.36 16.30 -10.46
C PHE A 5 17.80 15.52 -11.66
N LYS A 6 18.45 14.41 -12.00
CA LYS A 6 18.00 13.56 -13.10
C LYS A 6 17.13 12.41 -12.54
N SER A 7 15.87 12.37 -12.95
CA SER A 7 14.97 11.26 -12.63
C SER A 7 15.57 9.89 -12.98
N ASN A 8 15.45 8.92 -12.06
CA ASN A 8 15.88 7.53 -12.28
C ASN A 8 14.74 6.60 -12.73
N VAL A 9 13.57 7.17 -13.09
CA VAL A 9 12.39 6.38 -13.53
C VAL A 9 12.53 6.04 -15.02
N PRO A 10 12.74 4.76 -15.39
CA PRO A 10 12.85 4.38 -16.79
C PRO A 10 11.51 4.45 -17.51
N ASN A 11 11.53 4.60 -18.84
CA ASN A 11 10.30 4.72 -19.65
C ASN A 11 9.38 3.50 -19.53
N CYS A 12 9.92 2.30 -19.38
CA CYS A 12 9.13 1.07 -19.19
C CYS A 12 8.34 1.05 -17.85
N ILE A 13 8.82 1.74 -16.82
CA ILE A 13 8.08 1.94 -15.56
C ILE A 13 7.10 3.09 -15.72
N ARG A 14 7.54 4.19 -16.32
CA ARG A 14 6.70 5.37 -16.57
C ARG A 14 5.42 5.02 -17.34
N SER A 15 5.51 4.16 -18.36
CA SER A 15 4.33 3.70 -19.12
C SER A 15 3.36 2.84 -18.31
N LYS A 16 3.76 2.30 -17.15
CA LYS A 16 2.91 1.48 -16.28
C LYS A 16 2.15 2.28 -15.22
N THR A 17 2.50 3.54 -14.99
CA THR A 17 1.88 4.37 -13.95
C THR A 17 0.40 4.68 -14.21
N SER A 18 -0.09 4.50 -15.43
CA SER A 18 -1.48 4.69 -15.81
C SER A 18 -2.29 3.40 -15.91
N ALA A 19 -1.67 2.24 -15.75
CA ALA A 19 -2.33 0.95 -15.99
C ALA A 19 -3.44 0.64 -14.98
N LYS A 20 -3.22 0.99 -13.69
CA LYS A 20 -4.20 0.85 -12.59
C LYS A 20 -4.98 -0.48 -12.65
N LEU A 21 -4.26 -1.62 -12.72
CA LEU A 21 -4.86 -2.95 -12.92
C LEU A 21 -5.90 -3.31 -11.85
N HIS A 22 -5.76 -2.72 -10.65
CA HIS A 22 -6.72 -2.87 -9.55
C HIS A 22 -8.09 -2.22 -9.84
N ASN A 23 -8.19 -1.37 -10.87
CA ASN A 23 -9.42 -0.73 -11.35
C ASN A 23 -9.84 -1.20 -12.75
N MET A 24 -9.13 -2.19 -13.31
CA MET A 24 -9.47 -2.77 -14.60
C MET A 24 -10.45 -3.92 -14.41
N ASN A 25 -11.69 -3.75 -14.90
CA ASN A 25 -12.74 -4.76 -14.84
C ASN A 25 -12.25 -6.13 -15.33
N ASN A 26 -12.61 -7.18 -14.61
CA ASN A 26 -12.25 -8.58 -14.89
C ASN A 26 -10.75 -8.91 -14.78
N HIS A 27 -9.90 -7.97 -14.39
CA HIS A 27 -8.51 -8.29 -14.07
C HIS A 27 -8.42 -9.04 -12.73
N PRO A 28 -7.56 -10.05 -12.56
CA PRO A 28 -7.44 -10.79 -11.29
C PRO A 28 -7.23 -9.90 -10.06
N ILE A 29 -6.41 -8.85 -10.18
CA ILE A 29 -6.18 -7.87 -9.10
C ILE A 29 -7.46 -7.08 -8.76
N TYR A 30 -8.26 -6.71 -9.75
CA TYR A 30 -9.58 -6.10 -9.53
C TYR A 30 -10.53 -7.04 -8.80
N LEU A 31 -10.57 -8.31 -9.20
CA LEU A 31 -11.45 -9.30 -8.60
C LEU A 31 -11.09 -9.55 -7.12
N ILE A 32 -9.80 -9.73 -6.82
CA ILE A 32 -9.36 -9.93 -5.43
C ILE A 32 -9.57 -8.68 -4.57
N LYS A 33 -9.31 -7.48 -5.11
CA LYS A 33 -9.62 -6.20 -4.44
C LYS A 33 -11.08 -6.15 -4.01
N ASN A 34 -12.01 -6.38 -4.95
CA ASN A 34 -13.43 -6.30 -4.66
C ASN A 34 -13.89 -7.41 -3.69
N ARG A 35 -13.28 -8.59 -3.74
CA ARG A 35 -13.56 -9.65 -2.76
C ARG A 35 -13.13 -9.24 -1.35
N ILE A 36 -11.98 -8.58 -1.20
CA ILE A 36 -11.54 -8.03 0.08
C ILE A 36 -12.47 -6.89 0.53
N TYR A 37 -12.85 -5.97 -0.34
CA TYR A 37 -13.82 -4.92 -0.03
C TYR A 37 -15.15 -5.49 0.46
N HIS A 38 -15.64 -6.53 -0.21
CA HIS A 38 -16.87 -7.23 0.20
C HIS A 38 -16.73 -7.84 1.60
N PHE A 39 -15.57 -8.44 1.93
CA PHE A 39 -15.31 -8.93 3.28
C PHE A 39 -15.46 -7.82 4.32
N PHE A 40 -14.81 -6.67 4.11
CA PHE A 40 -14.88 -5.55 5.05
C PHE A 40 -16.31 -4.99 5.18
N ASP A 41 -17.05 -4.91 4.09
CA ASP A 41 -18.45 -4.48 4.12
C ASP A 41 -19.35 -5.45 4.88
N THR A 42 -19.10 -6.75 4.76
CA THR A 42 -19.89 -7.79 5.42
C THR A 42 -19.56 -7.90 6.90
N GLU A 43 -18.28 -7.85 7.25
CA GLU A 43 -17.79 -8.05 8.62
C GLU A 43 -18.02 -6.82 9.50
N PHE A 44 -17.84 -5.62 8.96
CA PHE A 44 -17.89 -4.36 9.73
C PHE A 44 -19.10 -3.47 9.38
N GLY A 45 -19.88 -3.86 8.39
CA GLY A 45 -20.98 -3.05 7.84
C GLY A 45 -20.55 -2.12 6.73
N ASN A 46 -21.45 -1.92 5.78
CA ASN A 46 -21.25 -1.03 4.65
C ASN A 46 -20.90 0.38 5.15
N SER A 47 -19.90 0.98 4.55
CA SER A 47 -19.41 2.33 4.85
C SER A 47 -18.59 2.49 6.15
N THR A 48 -18.34 1.44 6.92
CA THR A 48 -17.44 1.51 8.08
C THR A 48 -16.00 1.77 7.63
N PHE A 49 -15.55 1.06 6.59
CA PHE A 49 -14.25 1.30 5.97
C PHE A 49 -14.40 2.08 4.68
N LYS A 50 -13.88 3.29 4.65
CA LYS A 50 -13.82 4.10 3.43
C LYS A 50 -12.75 3.55 2.49
N LYS A 51 -13.05 3.48 1.20
CA LYS A 51 -12.20 2.82 0.19
C LYS A 51 -11.54 3.87 -0.70
N PHE A 52 -10.21 3.86 -0.76
CA PHE A 52 -9.40 4.77 -1.56
C PHE A 52 -8.57 3.96 -2.56
N ASP A 53 -9.00 3.91 -3.81
CA ASP A 53 -8.34 3.16 -4.89
C ASP A 53 -8.03 4.01 -6.13
N ALA A 54 -8.20 5.34 -6.01
CA ALA A 54 -7.91 6.30 -7.07
C ALA A 54 -6.81 7.31 -6.72
N LEU A 55 -6.15 7.17 -5.55
CA LEU A 55 -5.09 8.07 -5.10
C LEU A 55 -3.89 8.06 -6.06
N GLY A 56 -3.19 9.21 -6.12
CA GLY A 56 -2.02 9.38 -6.96
C GLY A 56 -0.88 8.41 -6.62
N ASN A 57 -0.14 7.98 -7.61
CA ASN A 57 1.03 7.13 -7.42
C ASN A 57 2.36 7.91 -7.33
N VAL A 58 2.32 9.21 -7.57
CA VAL A 58 3.41 10.14 -7.29
C VAL A 58 3.14 10.81 -5.96
N VAL A 59 4.07 10.71 -5.05
CA VAL A 59 3.98 11.25 -3.69
C VAL A 59 5.26 12.01 -3.34
N THR A 60 5.23 12.78 -2.26
CA THR A 60 6.44 13.44 -1.77
C THR A 60 7.35 12.44 -1.05
N VAL A 61 8.63 12.76 -0.96
CA VAL A 61 9.60 12.02 -0.13
C VAL A 61 9.15 12.05 1.34
N GLU A 62 8.60 13.19 1.78
CA GLU A 62 8.03 13.36 3.11
C GLU A 62 6.91 12.36 3.39
N ASP A 63 5.90 12.26 2.51
CA ASP A 63 4.77 11.34 2.67
C ASP A 63 5.19 9.87 2.59
N ASN A 64 6.16 9.58 1.71
CA ASN A 64 6.58 8.20 1.48
C ASN A 64 7.51 7.66 2.57
N PHE A 65 8.22 8.55 3.29
CA PHE A 65 9.24 8.14 4.26
C PHE A 65 9.18 8.88 5.59
N ASP A 66 9.25 10.23 5.58
CA ASP A 66 9.48 11.01 6.80
C ASP A 66 8.30 10.93 7.77
N LEU A 67 7.09 11.11 7.27
CA LEU A 67 5.85 11.02 8.05
C LEU A 67 5.52 9.59 8.52
N LEU A 68 6.21 8.59 7.97
CA LEU A 68 6.13 7.20 8.41
C LEU A 68 7.29 6.80 9.31
N LEU A 69 8.09 7.78 9.74
CA LEU A 69 9.23 7.59 10.65
C LEU A 69 10.32 6.66 10.10
N ILE A 70 10.41 6.50 8.78
CA ILE A 70 11.47 5.73 8.13
C ILE A 70 12.79 6.51 8.26
N PRO A 71 13.84 5.93 8.87
CA PRO A 71 15.10 6.63 9.11
C PRO A 71 15.75 7.18 7.81
N GLN A 72 16.45 8.31 7.91
CA GLN A 72 17.09 8.95 6.75
C GLN A 72 18.14 8.06 6.06
N ASN A 73 18.77 7.16 6.81
CA ASN A 73 19.78 6.20 6.31
C ASN A 73 19.18 4.84 5.93
N HIS A 74 17.85 4.71 5.90
CA HIS A 74 17.21 3.44 5.55
C HIS A 74 17.48 3.09 4.07
N PRO A 75 17.84 1.84 3.74
CA PRO A 75 18.16 1.41 2.38
C PRO A 75 17.09 1.74 1.35
N SER A 76 15.80 1.61 1.72
CA SER A 76 14.68 1.92 0.82
C SER A 76 14.64 3.35 0.29
N ARG A 77 15.37 4.29 0.92
CA ARG A 77 15.50 5.68 0.43
C ARG A 77 16.53 5.85 -0.68
N SER A 78 17.31 4.81 -0.95
CA SER A 78 18.38 4.90 -1.94
C SER A 78 17.83 5.00 -3.37
N LEU A 79 18.62 5.60 -4.27
CA LEU A 79 18.32 5.62 -5.71
C LEU A 79 18.39 4.22 -6.35
N SER A 80 18.95 3.22 -5.64
CA SER A 80 18.94 1.81 -6.06
C SER A 80 17.59 1.16 -5.83
N ASP A 81 16.83 1.58 -4.80
CA ASP A 81 15.64 0.88 -4.34
C ASP A 81 14.34 1.63 -4.64
N THR A 82 14.42 2.95 -4.82
CA THR A 82 13.28 3.83 -5.05
C THR A 82 13.37 4.60 -6.37
N TYR A 83 12.23 4.76 -7.03
CA TYR A 83 12.09 5.56 -8.24
C TYR A 83 11.79 7.02 -7.93
N TYR A 84 12.76 7.88 -8.10
CA TYR A 84 12.66 9.32 -7.92
C TYR A 84 12.32 10.03 -9.23
N LEU A 85 11.30 10.90 -9.20
CA LEU A 85 10.99 11.81 -10.32
C LEU A 85 11.78 13.12 -10.19
N THR A 86 11.84 13.63 -8.95
CA THR A 86 12.63 14.79 -8.55
C THR A 86 13.32 14.50 -7.22
N GLU A 87 14.09 15.42 -6.67
CA GLU A 87 14.67 15.30 -5.33
C GLU A 87 13.60 15.12 -4.23
N ASN A 88 12.40 15.66 -4.44
CA ASN A 88 11.33 15.71 -3.45
C ASN A 88 10.13 14.83 -3.78
N THR A 89 10.12 14.15 -4.93
CA THR A 89 8.98 13.31 -5.35
C THR A 89 9.42 11.94 -5.86
N VAL A 90 8.64 10.93 -5.48
CA VAL A 90 8.89 9.52 -5.84
C VAL A 90 7.63 8.85 -6.40
N LEU A 91 7.81 7.74 -7.09
CA LEU A 91 6.74 6.78 -7.24
C LEU A 91 6.59 6.05 -5.89
N ARG A 92 5.38 6.04 -5.30
CA ARG A 92 5.15 5.50 -3.95
C ARG A 92 5.63 4.06 -3.85
N THR A 93 6.38 3.76 -2.80
CA THR A 93 6.95 2.42 -2.55
C THR A 93 5.98 1.51 -1.77
N HIS A 94 4.92 2.11 -1.21
CA HIS A 94 3.83 1.44 -0.48
C HIS A 94 2.61 2.36 -0.43
N THR A 95 1.46 1.80 -0.09
CA THR A 95 0.21 2.54 0.03
C THR A 95 0.13 3.41 1.28
N SER A 96 0.94 3.13 2.31
CA SER A 96 1.05 3.92 3.56
C SER A 96 1.48 5.38 3.33
N ALA A 97 2.03 5.71 2.15
CA ALA A 97 2.35 7.09 1.77
C ALA A 97 1.14 8.04 1.85
N HIS A 98 -0.09 7.52 1.82
CA HIS A 98 -1.33 8.30 1.95
C HIS A 98 -1.93 8.27 3.36
N GLN A 99 -1.35 7.49 4.28
CA GLN A 99 -1.92 7.29 5.61
C GLN A 99 -2.06 8.60 6.39
N ASN A 100 -1.00 9.41 6.41
CA ASN A 100 -0.98 10.66 7.16
C ASN A 100 -1.98 11.69 6.60
N GLU A 101 -2.10 11.80 5.28
CA GLU A 101 -3.07 12.67 4.62
C GLU A 101 -4.50 12.29 5.01
N LEU A 102 -4.83 10.99 4.94
CA LEU A 102 -6.16 10.49 5.27
C LEU A 102 -6.49 10.65 6.76
N LEU A 103 -5.55 10.34 7.66
CA LEU A 103 -5.74 10.57 9.10
C LEU A 103 -5.94 12.05 9.42
N LYS A 104 -5.17 12.96 8.82
CA LYS A 104 -5.33 14.41 8.97
C LYS A 104 -6.67 14.92 8.42
N SER A 105 -7.23 14.26 7.41
CA SER A 105 -8.57 14.57 6.90
C SER A 105 -9.72 14.02 7.76
N GLY A 106 -9.40 13.32 8.86
CA GLY A 106 -10.37 12.79 9.82
C GLY A 106 -10.85 11.38 9.51
N GLU A 107 -10.21 10.68 8.57
CA GLU A 107 -10.53 9.27 8.29
C GLU A 107 -9.96 8.37 9.40
N THR A 108 -10.78 7.51 9.97
CA THR A 108 -10.40 6.63 11.09
C THR A 108 -10.40 5.15 10.73
N ASN A 109 -11.18 4.79 9.70
CA ASN A 109 -11.26 3.43 9.19
C ASN A 109 -11.25 3.47 7.67
N PHE A 110 -10.18 3.00 7.05
CA PHE A 110 -10.07 3.06 5.60
C PHE A 110 -9.20 1.96 5.01
N LEU A 111 -9.41 1.71 3.72
CA LEU A 111 -8.59 0.84 2.90
C LEU A 111 -7.98 1.68 1.77
N VAL A 112 -6.67 1.63 1.63
CA VAL A 112 -5.95 2.25 0.50
C VAL A 112 -5.48 1.13 -0.42
N THR A 113 -5.88 1.18 -1.68
CA THR A 113 -5.47 0.19 -2.68
C THR A 113 -4.82 0.87 -3.87
N GLY A 114 -3.72 0.32 -4.35
CA GLY A 114 -3.09 0.84 -5.57
C GLY A 114 -1.80 0.16 -5.94
N ASP A 115 -1.31 0.57 -7.09
CA ASP A 115 0.00 0.22 -7.60
C ASP A 115 1.11 0.86 -6.77
N VAL A 116 2.16 0.11 -6.53
CA VAL A 116 3.36 0.54 -5.81
C VAL A 116 4.61 0.15 -6.61
N TYR A 117 5.72 0.84 -6.34
CA TYR A 117 6.90 0.80 -7.19
C TYR A 117 8.17 0.62 -6.35
N ARG A 118 8.89 -0.46 -6.61
CA ARG A 118 10.19 -0.72 -5.99
C ARG A 118 11.19 -1.07 -7.08
N LYS A 119 12.40 -0.54 -6.95
CA LYS A 119 13.46 -0.77 -7.93
C LYS A 119 14.26 -2.01 -7.57
N ASP A 120 13.54 -3.12 -7.35
CA ASP A 120 14.13 -4.42 -7.09
C ASP A 120 14.67 -5.07 -8.37
N GLU A 121 15.54 -6.06 -8.22
CA GLU A 121 15.91 -6.94 -9.32
C GLU A 121 14.68 -7.70 -9.81
N ILE A 122 14.54 -7.78 -11.14
CA ILE A 122 13.44 -8.52 -11.77
C ILE A 122 13.83 -10.00 -11.79
N ASP A 123 13.10 -10.80 -11.02
CA ASP A 123 13.24 -12.25 -11.00
C ASP A 123 11.89 -12.96 -11.16
N ARG A 124 11.83 -14.24 -10.83
CA ARG A 124 10.59 -15.03 -10.89
C ARG A 124 9.51 -14.52 -9.93
N TYR A 125 9.88 -13.86 -8.84
CA TYR A 125 9.01 -13.48 -7.73
C TYR A 125 8.89 -11.98 -7.55
N HIS A 126 9.79 -11.19 -8.14
CA HIS A 126 9.86 -9.74 -7.97
C HIS A 126 9.66 -9.02 -9.30
N PHE A 127 8.72 -8.12 -9.32
CA PHE A 127 8.48 -7.21 -10.43
C PHE A 127 8.37 -5.79 -9.88
N PRO A 128 8.99 -4.78 -10.53
CA PRO A 128 9.11 -3.42 -9.97
C PRO A 128 7.79 -2.69 -9.78
N VAL A 129 6.70 -3.17 -10.36
CA VAL A 129 5.36 -2.61 -10.21
C VAL A 129 4.42 -3.72 -9.74
N PHE A 130 3.89 -3.55 -8.55
CA PHE A 130 2.91 -4.50 -7.99
C PHE A 130 1.79 -3.75 -7.28
N HIS A 131 0.88 -4.45 -6.61
CA HIS A 131 -0.27 -3.83 -5.98
C HIS A 131 -0.29 -4.16 -4.50
N GLN A 132 -0.65 -3.17 -3.70
CA GLN A 132 -0.89 -3.34 -2.26
C GLN A 132 -2.30 -2.88 -1.91
N MET A 133 -2.82 -3.47 -0.85
CA MET A 133 -3.95 -2.95 -0.10
C MET A 133 -3.52 -2.83 1.36
N GLU A 134 -3.73 -1.67 1.93
CA GLU A 134 -3.49 -1.38 3.34
C GLU A 134 -4.80 -1.02 4.02
N GLY A 135 -4.98 -1.48 5.24
CA GLY A 135 -6.10 -1.12 6.08
C GLY A 135 -5.62 -0.36 7.31
N VAL A 136 -6.29 0.73 7.64
CA VAL A 136 -6.12 1.46 8.90
C VAL A 136 -7.44 1.43 9.65
N ARG A 137 -7.36 1.14 10.94
CA ARG A 137 -8.49 1.19 11.87
C ARG A 137 -8.04 1.81 13.18
N ILE A 138 -8.73 2.84 13.61
CA ILE A 138 -8.61 3.36 14.97
C ILE A 138 -9.65 2.65 15.82
N VAL A 139 -9.18 1.99 16.88
CA VAL A 139 -10.04 1.27 17.82
C VAL A 139 -10.21 2.06 19.12
N ASP A 140 -11.26 1.74 19.89
CA ASP A 140 -11.49 2.36 21.19
C ASP A 140 -10.38 2.01 22.19
N GLU A 141 -10.15 2.86 23.18
CA GLU A 141 -9.09 2.73 24.20
C GLU A 141 -9.11 1.39 24.96
N ASN A 142 -10.27 0.73 25.05
CA ASN A 142 -10.44 -0.55 25.74
C ASN A 142 -10.20 -1.78 24.83
N VAL A 143 -9.85 -1.58 23.57
CA VAL A 143 -9.60 -2.65 22.60
C VAL A 143 -8.09 -2.77 22.40
N ASP A 144 -7.56 -3.96 22.57
CA ASP A 144 -6.16 -4.25 22.20
C ASP A 144 -6.03 -4.25 20.65
N PRO A 145 -5.29 -3.30 20.07
CA PRO A 145 -5.18 -3.19 18.63
C PRO A 145 -4.45 -4.36 17.97
N GLU A 146 -3.53 -5.02 18.67
CA GLU A 146 -2.83 -6.20 18.17
C GLU A 146 -3.78 -7.40 18.07
N GLU A 147 -4.59 -7.62 19.09
CA GLU A 147 -5.58 -8.71 19.08
C GLU A 147 -6.69 -8.45 18.06
N ASP A 148 -7.19 -7.20 17.96
CA ASP A 148 -8.15 -6.82 16.93
C ASP A 148 -7.59 -7.09 15.51
N LEU A 149 -6.35 -6.70 15.24
CA LEU A 149 -5.69 -6.96 13.96
C LEU A 149 -5.60 -8.47 13.67
N LYS A 150 -5.20 -9.28 14.66
CA LYS A 150 -5.12 -10.75 14.50
C LYS A 150 -6.49 -11.34 14.14
N ILE A 151 -7.55 -10.92 14.83
CA ILE A 151 -8.91 -11.38 14.56
C ILE A 151 -9.33 -11.02 13.13
N VAL A 152 -9.07 -9.79 12.69
CA VAL A 152 -9.40 -9.34 11.32
C VAL A 152 -8.65 -10.16 10.29
N LEU A 153 -7.33 -10.38 10.50
CA LEU A 153 -6.50 -11.15 9.57
C LEU A 153 -6.94 -12.61 9.47
N VAL A 154 -7.26 -13.27 10.61
CA VAL A 154 -7.79 -14.64 10.62
C VAL A 154 -9.06 -14.73 9.79
N LYS A 155 -10.04 -13.88 10.07
CA LYS A 155 -11.32 -13.87 9.35
C LYS A 155 -11.13 -13.58 7.85
N LEU A 156 -10.25 -12.66 7.49
CA LEU A 156 -9.95 -12.36 6.10
C LEU A 156 -9.32 -13.56 5.37
N VAL A 157 -8.36 -14.24 6.01
CA VAL A 157 -7.72 -15.43 5.43
C VAL A 157 -8.73 -16.56 5.25
N GLU A 158 -9.58 -16.82 6.23
CA GLU A 158 -10.64 -17.84 6.15
C GLU A 158 -11.67 -17.51 5.06
N PHE A 159 -12.02 -16.24 4.91
CA PHE A 159 -12.92 -15.79 3.84
C PHE A 159 -12.31 -15.95 2.44
N LEU A 160 -11.01 -15.61 2.29
CA LEU A 160 -10.34 -15.69 0.99
C LEU A 160 -9.96 -17.11 0.60
N PHE A 161 -9.60 -17.95 1.58
CA PHE A 161 -9.04 -19.28 1.39
C PHE A 161 -9.77 -20.34 2.25
N PRO A 162 -11.08 -20.53 2.05
CA PRO A 162 -11.86 -21.44 2.88
C PRO A 162 -11.27 -22.86 2.89
N GLY A 163 -11.11 -23.41 4.10
CA GLY A 163 -10.61 -24.76 4.32
C GLY A 163 -9.10 -24.95 4.06
N LYS A 164 -8.35 -23.88 3.85
CA LYS A 164 -6.88 -23.97 3.76
C LYS A 164 -6.26 -23.84 5.15
N GLN A 165 -5.18 -24.59 5.37
CA GLN A 165 -4.36 -24.42 6.57
C GLN A 165 -3.49 -23.17 6.42
N TYR A 166 -3.41 -22.38 7.49
CA TYR A 166 -2.56 -21.20 7.57
C TYR A 166 -1.88 -21.12 8.94
N ARG A 167 -0.87 -20.29 9.03
CA ARG A 167 -0.15 -19.99 10.27
C ARG A 167 0.06 -18.48 10.36
N ILE A 168 -0.22 -17.92 11.53
CA ILE A 168 0.16 -16.56 11.89
C ILE A 168 1.45 -16.66 12.71
N SER A 169 2.48 -15.91 12.31
CA SER A 169 3.73 -15.78 13.05
C SER A 169 4.03 -14.30 13.26
N GLN A 170 4.55 -13.96 14.43
CA GLN A 170 5.16 -12.65 14.63
C GLN A 170 6.48 -12.62 13.88
N ASP A 171 6.71 -11.57 13.14
CA ASP A 171 7.98 -11.32 12.48
C ASP A 171 8.44 -9.90 12.74
N TYR A 172 9.75 -9.66 12.66
CA TYR A 172 10.36 -8.35 12.81
C TYR A 172 10.54 -7.74 11.41
N PHE A 173 10.10 -6.51 11.25
CA PHE A 173 10.36 -5.69 10.06
C PHE A 173 11.49 -4.72 10.32
#